data_543e8df8927b5e2e58c343cf68845109
#
_entry.id   543e8df8927b5e2e58c343cf68845109
#
_cell.length_a   1.000
_cell.length_b   1.000
_cell.length_c   1.000
_cell.angle_alpha   90.00
_cell.angle_beta   90.00
_cell.angle_gamma   90.00
#
_symmetry.space_group_name_H-M   'P 1'
#
loop_
_entity.id
_entity.type
_entity.pdbx_description
1 polymer ?
#
loop_
_entity_poly.entity_id
_entity_poly.type
_entity_poly.pdbx_seq_one_letter_code
_entity_poly.pdbx_strand_id
1 'polypeptide(L)'
;MGLCAAATEAAAQDPGLVLNGQINNSDVFAGQTLNVVGAEDQVTASTYAVGNRASASGDDGVAFEVQSDQTMTGNGRSSVELNLSGEVEGPVTLTSQVEGNRLEAQAYGADLGVEATQTMGAADLIADVAVNGAPGRMLGGGRIQSSASGNVTAMAGSGGVVTADIDQTSAAFTQAYTYGNPQYVPAEAEFIAEAIGNTVASTVTQGDQDLTIRQRQTGAQVWAGVSANAGNAWDLAGRARATANPVAVANQGGSVISRTDQGNAAGVRAESIVTAYDFGEVTSHAGATANSVHVGNADIYVRIDNSQVNSGGVEADASFVGNTGYDAYVGADAAGNTITAYSCSDCPGYLEAANTQVNTGNVTATATTQIDAYGRAVITGVNAVGNSATFYVTRPGGD
;
A
#
# COMPACT_ATOMS: atom_id res chain seq x y z
N MET A 1 -46.11 34.91 37.01
CA MET A 1 -45.52 35.16 35.67
C MET A 1 -44.55 34.00 35.41
N GLY A 2 -44.99 33.00 34.66
CA GLY A 2 -44.16 31.87 34.28
C GLY A 2 -43.50 32.19 32.95
N LEU A 3 -42.15 32.17 32.89
CA LEU A 3 -41.40 32.15 31.65
C LEU A 3 -41.46 30.75 31.06
N CYS A 4 -42.19 30.54 29.97
CA CYS A 4 -41.99 29.42 29.07
C CYS A 4 -40.69 29.67 28.30
N ALA A 5 -39.64 28.94 28.59
CA ALA A 5 -38.50 28.81 27.70
C ALA A 5 -38.94 27.92 26.51
N ALA A 6 -39.09 28.51 25.33
CA ALA A 6 -39.22 27.75 24.09
C ALA A 6 -37.88 27.10 23.82
N ALA A 7 -37.81 25.78 23.92
CA ALA A 7 -36.71 25.01 23.33
C ALA A 7 -36.88 25.16 21.83
N THR A 8 -35.95 25.90 21.18
CA THR A 8 -35.77 25.82 19.73
C THR A 8 -35.22 24.43 19.44
N GLU A 9 -36.03 23.56 18.85
CA GLU A 9 -35.54 22.37 18.20
C GLU A 9 -34.49 22.87 17.15
N ALA A 10 -33.25 22.50 17.34
CA ALA A 10 -32.27 22.67 16.28
C ALA A 10 -32.75 21.80 15.10
N ALA A 11 -33.23 22.42 14.04
CA ALA A 11 -33.50 21.71 12.80
C ALA A 11 -32.21 20.99 12.41
N ALA A 12 -32.27 19.66 12.30
CA ALA A 12 -31.19 18.91 11.72
C ALA A 12 -30.91 19.54 10.33
N GLN A 13 -29.72 20.09 10.17
CA GLN A 13 -29.29 20.53 8.85
C GLN A 13 -29.24 19.30 7.96
N ASP A 14 -29.85 19.36 6.77
CA ASP A 14 -29.67 18.31 5.79
C ASP A 14 -28.14 18.13 5.54
N PRO A 15 -27.61 16.89 5.50
CA PRO A 15 -26.21 16.66 5.25
C PRO A 15 -25.79 17.32 3.95
N GLY A 16 -24.63 17.97 3.93
CA GLY A 16 -24.05 18.51 2.71
C GLY A 16 -23.83 17.37 1.71
N LEU A 17 -24.12 17.58 0.43
CA LEU A 17 -23.92 16.58 -0.63
C LEU A 17 -22.80 17.02 -1.56
N VAL A 18 -21.78 16.18 -1.72
CA VAL A 18 -20.68 16.34 -2.67
C VAL A 18 -20.86 15.33 -3.81
N LEU A 19 -21.14 15.82 -5.01
CA LEU A 19 -21.22 14.99 -6.21
C LEU A 19 -19.94 15.14 -7.03
N ASN A 20 -19.24 14.03 -7.30
CA ASN A 20 -18.03 14.00 -8.09
C ASN A 20 -18.16 12.97 -9.22
N GLY A 21 -18.02 13.42 -10.47
CA GLY A 21 -17.94 12.54 -11.63
C GLY A 21 -16.70 12.90 -12.45
N GLN A 22 -15.77 11.95 -12.59
CA GLN A 22 -14.51 12.16 -13.32
C GLN A 22 -14.26 11.02 -14.30
N ILE A 23 -14.01 11.37 -15.56
CA ILE A 23 -13.64 10.42 -16.60
C ILE A 23 -12.34 10.90 -17.24
N ASN A 24 -11.30 10.08 -17.16
CA ASN A 24 -10.03 10.33 -17.81
C ASN A 24 -9.73 9.22 -18.83
N ASN A 25 -9.83 9.57 -20.11
CA ASN A 25 -9.52 8.68 -21.22
C ASN A 25 -8.16 8.99 -21.87
N SER A 26 -7.40 9.91 -21.27
CA SER A 26 -6.11 10.35 -21.77
C SER A 26 -4.98 9.81 -20.91
N ASP A 27 -3.82 9.67 -21.52
CA ASP A 27 -2.60 9.29 -20.81
C ASP A 27 -2.10 10.43 -19.91
N VAL A 28 -1.55 10.07 -18.74
CA VAL A 28 -0.97 11.00 -17.78
C VAL A 28 0.48 10.63 -17.52
N PHE A 29 1.40 11.54 -17.81
CA PHE A 29 2.83 11.29 -17.66
C PHE A 29 3.51 12.34 -16.79
N ALA A 30 4.38 11.89 -15.87
CA ALA A 30 5.30 12.72 -15.12
C ALA A 30 6.70 12.08 -15.19
N GLY A 31 7.73 12.84 -15.57
CA GLY A 31 9.08 12.30 -15.68
C GLY A 31 10.13 13.33 -15.34
N GLN A 32 11.21 12.87 -14.70
CA GLN A 32 12.35 13.69 -14.34
C GLN A 32 13.66 12.91 -14.54
N THR A 33 14.63 13.54 -15.19
CA THR A 33 16.00 13.01 -15.35
C THR A 33 16.99 14.00 -14.74
N LEU A 34 17.83 13.50 -13.83
CA LEU A 34 18.90 14.24 -13.19
C LEU A 34 20.24 13.69 -13.67
N ASN A 35 21.15 14.58 -14.13
CA ASN A 35 22.53 14.22 -14.44
C ASN A 35 23.43 14.87 -13.39
N VAL A 36 24.00 14.06 -12.50
CA VAL A 36 24.77 14.53 -11.35
C VAL A 36 26.20 14.01 -11.45
N VAL A 37 27.15 14.93 -11.50
CA VAL A 37 28.59 14.60 -11.39
C VAL A 37 28.98 14.49 -9.93
N GLY A 38 28.53 15.45 -9.10
CA GLY A 38 28.78 15.44 -7.66
C GLY A 38 27.80 16.35 -6.92
N ALA A 39 27.51 16.04 -5.66
CA ALA A 39 26.73 16.86 -4.76
C ALA A 39 27.25 16.71 -3.32
N GLU A 40 27.48 17.85 -2.65
CA GLU A 40 27.98 17.87 -1.26
C GLU A 40 26.89 17.55 -0.24
N ASP A 41 25.66 18.06 -0.44
CA ASP A 41 24.57 17.88 0.54
C ASP A 41 23.66 16.69 0.21
N GLN A 42 22.74 16.85 -0.75
CA GLN A 42 21.73 15.84 -1.07
C GLN A 42 21.31 15.89 -2.52
N VAL A 43 20.77 14.78 -3.00
CA VAL A 43 20.04 14.70 -4.27
C VAL A 43 18.60 14.25 -4.00
N THR A 44 17.62 15.10 -4.33
CA THR A 44 16.21 14.80 -4.12
C THR A 44 15.42 15.02 -5.41
N ALA A 45 14.61 14.05 -5.80
CA ALA A 45 13.68 14.17 -6.90
C ALA A 45 12.38 13.41 -6.61
N SER A 46 11.25 13.98 -7.06
CA SER A 46 9.94 13.37 -6.89
C SER A 46 9.08 13.63 -8.11
N THR A 47 8.40 12.59 -8.60
CA THR A 47 7.39 12.69 -9.65
C THR A 47 6.09 12.05 -9.18
N TYR A 48 4.97 12.66 -9.57
CA TYR A 48 3.63 12.18 -9.26
C TYR A 48 2.72 12.34 -10.47
N ALA A 49 2.10 11.26 -10.89
CA ALA A 49 1.10 11.23 -11.94
C ALA A 49 -0.21 10.66 -11.39
N VAL A 50 -1.34 11.32 -11.60
CA VAL A 50 -2.64 10.86 -11.14
C VAL A 50 -3.69 11.07 -12.23
N GLY A 51 -4.50 10.04 -12.49
CA GLY A 51 -5.56 10.09 -13.48
C GLY A 51 -6.75 10.94 -13.02
N ASN A 52 -7.42 10.51 -11.96
CA ASN A 52 -8.54 11.20 -11.34
C ASN A 52 -8.28 11.38 -9.84
N ARG A 53 -8.55 12.56 -9.31
CA ARG A 53 -8.44 12.82 -7.86
C ARG A 53 -9.60 13.66 -7.37
N ALA A 54 -10.24 13.21 -6.29
CA ALA A 54 -11.24 13.96 -5.55
C ALA A 54 -10.88 13.99 -4.06
N SER A 55 -11.18 15.10 -3.39
CA SER A 55 -11.01 15.25 -1.96
C SER A 55 -12.20 16.01 -1.39
N ALA A 56 -12.79 15.50 -0.31
CA ALA A 56 -13.88 16.15 0.40
C ALA A 56 -13.57 16.15 1.91
N SER A 57 -13.83 17.29 2.54
CA SER A 57 -13.56 17.48 3.98
C SER A 57 -14.69 18.25 4.63
N GLY A 58 -15.22 17.74 5.74
CA GLY A 58 -16.14 18.42 6.64
C GLY A 58 -15.52 18.64 8.01
N ASP A 59 -15.72 19.83 8.57
CA ASP A 59 -15.20 20.23 9.88
C ASP A 59 -16.29 20.87 10.72
N ASP A 60 -16.05 21.07 12.00
CA ASP A 60 -16.97 21.74 12.94
C ASP A 60 -18.40 21.11 13.05
N GLY A 61 -18.49 19.78 12.96
CA GLY A 61 -19.75 19.08 13.14
C GLY A 61 -20.70 19.12 11.94
N VAL A 62 -20.20 19.42 10.76
CA VAL A 62 -20.98 19.39 9.52
C VAL A 62 -21.00 17.98 8.94
N ALA A 63 -22.13 17.29 9.04
CA ALA A 63 -22.36 16.01 8.37
C ALA A 63 -22.45 16.20 6.86
N PHE A 64 -21.85 15.29 6.09
CA PHE A 64 -21.96 15.33 4.63
C PHE A 64 -21.83 13.93 4.00
N GLU A 65 -22.32 13.86 2.76
CA GLU A 65 -22.28 12.68 1.92
C GLU A 65 -21.42 12.95 0.67
N VAL A 66 -20.59 12.01 0.29
CA VAL A 66 -19.78 12.05 -0.93
C VAL A 66 -20.27 10.95 -1.86
N GLN A 67 -20.74 11.32 -3.04
CA GLN A 67 -21.03 10.39 -4.13
C GLN A 67 -20.00 10.60 -5.23
N SER A 68 -19.16 9.61 -5.48
CA SER A 68 -18.01 9.72 -6.39
C SER A 68 -18.00 8.58 -7.41
N ASP A 69 -17.98 8.96 -8.71
CA ASP A 69 -17.76 8.04 -9.82
C ASP A 69 -16.49 8.47 -10.57
N GLN A 70 -15.48 7.63 -10.54
CA GLN A 70 -14.20 7.88 -11.18
C GLN A 70 -13.85 6.76 -12.16
N THR A 71 -13.64 7.10 -13.41
CA THR A 71 -13.23 6.17 -14.46
C THR A 71 -11.94 6.66 -15.12
N MET A 72 -10.93 5.80 -15.19
CA MET A 72 -9.71 6.04 -15.96
C MET A 72 -9.47 4.89 -16.94
N THR A 73 -9.27 5.23 -18.22
CA THR A 73 -8.94 4.26 -19.29
C THR A 73 -7.61 4.57 -19.98
N GLY A 74 -7.06 5.76 -19.78
CA GLY A 74 -5.74 6.15 -20.25
C GLY A 74 -4.62 5.53 -19.40
N ASN A 75 -3.41 5.52 -19.95
CA ASN A 75 -2.22 5.04 -19.23
C ASN A 75 -1.74 6.09 -18.23
N GLY A 76 -1.15 5.62 -17.11
CA GLY A 76 -0.45 6.46 -16.15
C GLY A 76 1.03 6.08 -16.07
N ARG A 77 1.92 7.06 -16.16
CA ARG A 77 3.34 6.80 -15.97
C ARG A 77 4.01 7.89 -15.15
N SER A 78 4.79 7.45 -14.17
CA SER A 78 5.68 8.31 -13.40
C SER A 78 7.09 7.75 -13.45
N SER A 79 8.12 8.59 -13.65
CA SER A 79 9.50 8.12 -13.69
C SER A 79 10.49 9.14 -13.14
N VAL A 80 11.47 8.64 -12.36
CA VAL A 80 12.66 9.40 -11.94
C VAL A 80 13.90 8.66 -12.38
N GLU A 81 14.80 9.34 -13.06
CA GLU A 81 16.10 8.81 -13.48
C GLU A 81 17.22 9.68 -12.92
N LEU A 82 18.13 9.09 -12.16
CA LEU A 82 19.36 9.72 -11.71
C LEU A 82 20.55 9.08 -12.43
N ASN A 83 21.26 9.86 -13.24
CA ASN A 83 22.52 9.49 -13.85
C ASN A 83 23.66 10.05 -12.99
N LEU A 84 24.28 9.19 -12.17
CA LEU A 84 25.32 9.55 -11.23
C LEU A 84 26.69 9.11 -11.77
N SER A 85 27.59 10.07 -12.02
CA SER A 85 28.93 9.78 -12.55
C SER A 85 30.08 10.05 -11.57
N GLY A 86 29.81 10.66 -10.43
CA GLY A 86 30.78 10.95 -9.38
C GLY A 86 30.24 10.64 -7.99
N GLU A 87 30.36 11.54 -7.03
CA GLU A 87 30.04 11.30 -5.61
C GLU A 87 28.90 12.17 -5.13
N VAL A 88 27.97 11.58 -4.37
CA VAL A 88 26.97 12.31 -3.54
C VAL A 88 27.33 12.07 -2.08
N GLU A 89 27.71 13.12 -1.35
CA GLU A 89 28.14 13.01 0.04
C GLU A 89 26.96 12.83 0.99
N GLY A 90 25.83 13.53 0.75
CA GLY A 90 24.61 13.40 1.51
C GLY A 90 23.63 12.35 0.95
N PRO A 91 22.42 12.26 1.51
CA PRO A 91 21.46 11.23 1.12
C PRO A 91 20.87 11.48 -0.28
N VAL A 92 20.59 10.38 -0.98
CA VAL A 92 19.84 10.37 -2.25
C VAL A 92 18.39 9.96 -1.94
N THR A 93 17.42 10.84 -2.25
CA THR A 93 15.99 10.56 -2.08
C THR A 93 15.26 10.70 -3.41
N LEU A 94 14.82 9.57 -3.97
CA LEU A 94 14.11 9.54 -5.23
C LEU A 94 12.74 8.88 -5.03
N THR A 95 11.68 9.52 -5.52
CA THR A 95 10.32 8.99 -5.42
C THR A 95 9.60 9.12 -6.75
N SER A 96 9.00 8.05 -7.22
CA SER A 96 8.11 8.02 -8.37
C SER A 96 6.77 7.41 -7.96
N GLN A 97 5.66 8.10 -8.20
CA GLN A 97 4.34 7.65 -7.84
C GLN A 97 3.35 7.82 -8.98
N VAL A 98 2.56 6.78 -9.26
CA VAL A 98 1.43 6.84 -10.18
C VAL A 98 0.16 6.31 -9.52
N GLU A 99 -0.95 7.01 -9.71
CA GLU A 99 -2.27 6.58 -9.25
C GLU A 99 -3.29 6.69 -10.38
N GLY A 100 -4.19 5.71 -10.50
CA GLY A 100 -5.29 5.77 -11.45
C GLY A 100 -6.41 6.68 -10.93
N ASN A 101 -7.20 6.20 -9.97
CA ASN A 101 -8.28 6.93 -9.34
C ASN A 101 -8.01 7.09 -7.84
N ARG A 102 -8.23 8.30 -7.30
CA ARG A 102 -8.07 8.59 -5.87
C ARG A 102 -9.26 9.37 -5.32
N LEU A 103 -9.85 8.86 -4.25
CA LEU A 103 -10.84 9.56 -3.43
C LEU A 103 -10.35 9.66 -1.99
N GLU A 104 -10.38 10.87 -1.45
CA GLU A 104 -10.14 11.15 -0.03
C GLU A 104 -11.37 11.82 0.56
N ALA A 105 -11.93 11.27 1.65
CA ALA A 105 -13.08 11.84 2.34
C ALA A 105 -12.84 11.86 3.85
N GLN A 106 -13.10 12.99 4.50
CA GLN A 106 -12.90 13.12 5.94
C GLN A 106 -13.95 14.00 6.61
N ALA A 107 -14.39 13.63 7.82
CA ALA A 107 -15.27 14.43 8.65
C ALA A 107 -14.82 14.43 10.11
N TYR A 108 -14.90 15.60 10.73
CA TYR A 108 -14.54 15.80 12.14
C TYR A 108 -15.74 16.34 12.93
N GLY A 109 -16.12 15.61 13.99
CA GLY A 109 -17.26 15.96 14.84
C GLY A 109 -18.62 15.71 14.22
N ALA A 110 -18.71 14.93 13.12
CA ALA A 110 -19.94 14.68 12.39
C ALA A 110 -19.90 13.36 11.60
N ASP A 111 -21.07 12.97 11.07
CA ASP A 111 -21.22 11.79 10.24
C ASP A 111 -20.67 12.03 8.82
N LEU A 112 -20.06 10.98 8.26
CA LEU A 112 -19.56 10.91 6.89
C LEU A 112 -20.23 9.75 6.14
N GLY A 113 -20.97 10.06 5.07
CA GLY A 113 -21.43 9.09 4.10
C GLY A 113 -20.49 9.05 2.88
N VAL A 114 -20.10 7.88 2.37
CA VAL A 114 -19.32 7.73 1.15
C VAL A 114 -19.91 6.64 0.26
N GLU A 115 -20.36 7.03 -0.93
CA GLU A 115 -20.71 6.12 -2.01
C GLU A 115 -19.69 6.33 -3.15
N ALA A 116 -18.86 5.33 -3.45
CA ALA A 116 -17.81 5.49 -4.42
C ALA A 116 -17.71 4.31 -5.39
N THR A 117 -17.71 4.64 -6.68
CA THR A 117 -17.36 3.71 -7.75
C THR A 117 -16.06 4.16 -8.40
N GLN A 118 -15.05 3.27 -8.42
CA GLN A 118 -13.79 3.54 -9.08
C GLN A 118 -13.46 2.43 -10.09
N THR A 119 -13.29 2.83 -11.35
CA THR A 119 -13.00 1.89 -12.44
C THR A 119 -11.68 2.25 -13.12
N MET A 120 -10.74 1.29 -13.12
CA MET A 120 -9.56 1.31 -13.97
C MET A 120 -9.78 0.38 -15.16
N GLY A 121 -9.71 0.93 -16.36
CA GLY A 121 -9.74 0.18 -17.61
C GLY A 121 -8.47 -0.67 -17.82
N ALA A 122 -8.40 -1.36 -18.95
CA ALA A 122 -7.21 -2.11 -19.37
C ALA A 122 -6.11 -1.13 -19.84
N ALA A 123 -5.40 -0.54 -18.89
CA ALA A 123 -4.37 0.47 -19.05
C ALA A 123 -3.08 0.05 -18.33
N ASP A 124 -1.98 0.71 -18.63
CA ASP A 124 -0.71 0.52 -17.93
C ASP A 124 -0.52 1.64 -16.90
N LEU A 125 -0.37 1.26 -15.62
CA LEU A 125 0.05 2.14 -14.53
C LEU A 125 1.48 1.78 -14.14
N ILE A 126 2.44 2.63 -14.49
CA ILE A 126 3.86 2.34 -14.33
C ILE A 126 4.57 3.43 -13.52
N ALA A 127 5.17 3.05 -12.40
CA ALA A 127 6.08 3.88 -11.61
C ALA A 127 7.49 3.32 -11.67
N ASP A 128 8.44 4.07 -12.23
CA ASP A 128 9.83 3.65 -12.36
C ASP A 128 10.77 4.62 -11.64
N VAL A 129 11.75 4.08 -10.90
CA VAL A 129 12.90 4.85 -10.41
C VAL A 129 14.19 4.13 -10.81
N ALA A 130 15.12 4.87 -11.41
CA ALA A 130 16.42 4.35 -11.79
C ALA A 130 17.57 5.20 -11.24
N VAL A 131 18.55 4.56 -10.60
CA VAL A 131 19.84 5.14 -10.27
C VAL A 131 20.91 4.50 -11.17
N ASN A 132 21.26 5.17 -12.25
CA ASN A 132 22.34 4.76 -13.15
C ASN A 132 23.67 5.30 -12.61
N GLY A 133 24.35 4.49 -11.80
CA GLY A 133 25.49 4.94 -11.02
C GLY A 133 26.70 4.00 -11.07
N ALA A 134 26.91 3.24 -12.16
CA ALA A 134 28.01 2.28 -12.24
C ALA A 134 29.43 2.84 -11.95
N PRO A 135 29.80 4.11 -12.24
CA PRO A 135 30.98 4.73 -11.66
C PRO A 135 30.68 5.56 -10.41
N GLY A 136 29.40 5.81 -10.08
CA GLY A 136 28.98 6.75 -9.05
C GLY A 136 28.95 6.17 -7.64
N ARG A 137 29.09 7.03 -6.65
CA ARG A 137 29.18 6.69 -5.22
C ARG A 137 28.11 7.44 -4.44
N MET A 138 27.33 6.72 -3.65
CA MET A 138 26.29 7.27 -2.75
C MET A 138 26.80 7.22 -1.32
N LEU A 139 27.62 8.22 -0.92
CA LEU A 139 28.31 8.17 0.38
C LEU A 139 27.36 8.34 1.56
N GLY A 140 26.30 9.13 1.40
CA GLY A 140 25.24 9.32 2.40
C GLY A 140 24.11 8.29 2.33
N GLY A 141 24.23 7.26 1.48
CA GLY A 141 23.16 6.28 1.29
C GLY A 141 21.92 6.88 0.63
N GLY A 142 20.72 6.39 1.01
CA GLY A 142 19.48 7.01 0.53
C GLY A 142 18.26 6.10 0.48
N ARG A 143 17.13 6.70 0.05
CA ARG A 143 15.84 6.03 -0.15
C ARG A 143 15.34 6.23 -1.57
N ILE A 144 15.21 5.15 -2.29
CA ILE A 144 14.81 5.11 -3.71
C ILE A 144 13.52 4.31 -3.79
N GLN A 145 12.40 4.96 -4.17
CA GLN A 145 11.07 4.37 -4.06
C GLN A 145 10.23 4.59 -5.31
N SER A 146 9.62 3.51 -5.83
CA SER A 146 8.53 3.55 -6.80
C SER A 146 7.22 3.03 -6.21
N SER A 147 6.08 3.67 -6.55
CA SER A 147 4.75 3.25 -6.10
C SER A 147 3.72 3.40 -7.21
N ALA A 148 2.98 2.33 -7.50
CA ALA A 148 1.91 2.33 -8.48
C ALA A 148 0.61 1.80 -7.87
N SER A 149 -0.51 2.54 -8.02
CA SER A 149 -1.80 2.16 -7.45
C SER A 149 -2.93 2.35 -8.48
N GLY A 150 -3.83 1.38 -8.60
CA GLY A 150 -4.99 1.48 -9.48
C GLY A 150 -6.08 2.38 -8.91
N ASN A 151 -6.87 1.88 -7.97
CA ASN A 151 -7.93 2.61 -7.30
C ASN A 151 -7.61 2.79 -5.81
N VAL A 152 -7.78 4.01 -5.30
CA VAL A 152 -7.49 4.34 -3.91
C VAL A 152 -8.67 5.10 -3.31
N THR A 153 -9.23 4.57 -2.22
CA THR A 153 -10.20 5.27 -1.37
C THR A 153 -9.66 5.36 0.04
N ALA A 154 -9.54 6.58 0.56
CA ALA A 154 -9.11 6.85 1.91
C ALA A 154 -10.18 7.65 2.66
N MET A 155 -10.61 7.14 3.82
CA MET A 155 -11.62 7.76 4.67
C MET A 155 -11.08 8.01 6.07
N ALA A 156 -11.44 9.14 6.65
CA ALA A 156 -11.12 9.45 8.03
C ALA A 156 -12.32 10.09 8.74
N GLY A 157 -12.55 9.70 10.01
CA GLY A 157 -13.63 10.24 10.82
C GLY A 157 -13.20 10.45 12.28
N SER A 158 -13.87 11.40 12.94
CA SER A 158 -13.74 11.59 14.39
C SER A 158 -15.05 12.11 14.96
N GLY A 159 -15.56 11.45 16.02
CA GLY A 159 -16.75 11.89 16.77
C GLY A 159 -18.08 11.71 16.05
N GLY A 160 -18.14 10.88 14.99
CA GLY A 160 -19.35 10.58 14.22
C GLY A 160 -19.33 9.18 13.63
N VAL A 161 -20.31 8.87 12.79
CA VAL A 161 -20.41 7.59 12.08
C VAL A 161 -19.84 7.71 10.67
N VAL A 162 -18.95 6.81 10.28
CA VAL A 162 -18.53 6.66 8.89
C VAL A 162 -19.29 5.50 8.24
N THR A 163 -20.16 5.82 7.28
CA THR A 163 -20.88 4.84 6.47
C THR A 163 -20.33 4.84 5.07
N ALA A 164 -19.95 3.67 4.52
CA ALA A 164 -19.43 3.62 3.17
C ALA A 164 -19.94 2.42 2.34
N ASP A 165 -20.22 2.68 1.07
CA ASP A 165 -20.41 1.67 0.01
C ASP A 165 -19.39 1.94 -1.10
N ILE A 166 -18.38 1.08 -1.20
CA ILE A 166 -17.25 1.26 -2.10
C ILE A 166 -17.18 0.09 -3.09
N ASP A 167 -17.17 0.43 -4.39
CA ASP A 167 -16.96 -0.53 -5.47
C ASP A 167 -15.72 -0.14 -6.29
N GLN A 168 -14.70 -0.99 -6.26
CA GLN A 168 -13.44 -0.78 -6.99
C GLN A 168 -13.20 -1.93 -7.97
N THR A 169 -13.09 -1.60 -9.24
CA THR A 169 -12.71 -2.55 -10.28
C THR A 169 -11.45 -2.07 -11.01
N SER A 170 -10.45 -2.93 -11.12
CA SER A 170 -9.24 -2.66 -11.89
C SER A 170 -8.94 -3.75 -12.90
N ALA A 171 -8.82 -3.37 -14.17
CA ALA A 171 -8.32 -4.19 -15.25
C ALA A 171 -6.91 -3.77 -15.69
N ALA A 172 -6.27 -2.85 -14.97
CA ALA A 172 -4.96 -2.33 -15.32
C ALA A 172 -3.83 -3.32 -15.06
N PHE A 173 -2.78 -3.22 -15.87
CA PHE A 173 -1.44 -3.68 -15.52
C PHE A 173 -0.80 -2.64 -14.58
N THR A 174 -0.51 -3.03 -13.34
CA THR A 174 0.03 -2.12 -12.33
C THR A 174 1.45 -2.52 -11.99
N GLN A 175 2.43 -1.65 -12.27
CA GLN A 175 3.85 -1.91 -12.09
C GLN A 175 4.54 -0.83 -11.26
N ALA A 176 5.33 -1.25 -10.27
CA ALA A 176 6.33 -0.42 -9.63
C ALA A 176 7.70 -1.07 -9.79
N TYR A 177 8.69 -0.34 -10.30
CA TYR A 177 10.04 -0.86 -10.49
C TYR A 177 11.10 0.11 -9.99
N THR A 178 11.99 -0.38 -9.15
CA THR A 178 13.10 0.39 -8.60
C THR A 178 14.42 -0.29 -8.92
N TYR A 179 15.29 0.44 -9.60
CA TYR A 179 16.59 -0.03 -10.04
C TYR A 179 17.71 0.86 -9.48
N GLY A 180 18.84 0.25 -9.14
CA GLY A 180 20.06 0.98 -8.83
C GLY A 180 21.31 0.16 -9.02
N ASN A 181 22.39 0.82 -9.50
CA ASN A 181 23.70 0.20 -9.68
C ASN A 181 24.88 1.09 -9.24
N PRO A 182 24.84 1.73 -8.05
CA PRO A 182 25.97 2.51 -7.56
C PRO A 182 27.20 1.63 -7.32
N GLN A 183 28.38 2.18 -7.56
CA GLN A 183 29.64 1.44 -7.32
C GLN A 183 29.91 1.24 -5.84
N TYR A 184 29.59 2.25 -5.00
CA TYR A 184 29.90 2.23 -3.57
C TYR A 184 28.83 2.91 -2.73
N VAL A 185 28.39 2.22 -1.69
CA VAL A 185 27.36 2.67 -0.74
C VAL A 185 27.81 2.36 0.70
N PRO A 186 28.53 3.26 1.37
CA PRO A 186 29.02 3.01 2.73
C PRO A 186 28.01 3.25 3.84
N ALA A 187 26.86 3.85 3.53
CA ALA A 187 25.75 4.12 4.44
C ALA A 187 24.51 3.33 4.03
N GLU A 188 23.45 3.38 4.84
CA GLU A 188 22.18 2.71 4.56
C GLU A 188 21.57 3.19 3.24
N ALA A 189 21.24 2.25 2.35
CA ALA A 189 20.50 2.52 1.14
C ALA A 189 19.35 1.53 0.97
N GLU A 190 18.14 2.06 0.80
CA GLU A 190 16.91 1.30 0.67
C GLU A 190 16.27 1.52 -0.70
N PHE A 191 16.05 0.42 -1.43
CA PHE A 191 15.36 0.37 -2.71
C PHE A 191 14.00 -0.28 -2.51
N ILE A 192 12.91 0.44 -2.82
CA ILE A 192 11.54 0.02 -2.54
C ILE A 192 10.71 0.08 -3.81
N ALA A 193 9.94 -0.98 -4.06
CA ALA A 193 8.89 -0.98 -5.08
C ALA A 193 7.56 -1.47 -4.48
N GLU A 194 6.47 -0.72 -4.69
CA GLU A 194 5.15 -1.08 -4.20
C GLU A 194 4.11 -0.95 -5.30
N ALA A 195 3.46 -2.07 -5.67
CA ALA A 195 2.38 -2.11 -6.65
C ALA A 195 1.07 -2.58 -6.01
N ILE A 196 -0.01 -1.81 -6.20
CA ILE A 196 -1.32 -2.06 -5.59
C ILE A 196 -2.42 -1.96 -6.65
N GLY A 197 -3.31 -2.95 -6.72
CA GLY A 197 -4.46 -2.92 -7.62
C GLY A 197 -5.55 -1.97 -7.12
N ASN A 198 -6.24 -2.34 -6.05
CA ASN A 198 -7.33 -1.56 -5.44
C ASN A 198 -7.04 -1.40 -3.94
N THR A 199 -7.32 -0.25 -3.36
CA THR A 199 -7.08 0.01 -1.93
C THR A 199 -8.26 0.73 -1.30
N VAL A 200 -8.70 0.24 -0.14
CA VAL A 200 -9.58 0.98 0.77
C VAL A 200 -8.93 1.06 2.14
N ALA A 201 -8.83 2.29 2.65
CA ALA A 201 -8.38 2.56 4.01
C ALA A 201 -9.42 3.42 4.74
N SER A 202 -9.80 3.02 5.96
CA SER A 202 -10.70 3.79 6.81
C SER A 202 -10.16 3.87 8.23
N THR A 203 -10.07 5.08 8.78
CA THR A 203 -9.62 5.31 10.15
C THR A 203 -10.60 6.22 10.87
N VAL A 204 -11.15 5.73 12.00
CA VAL A 204 -12.10 6.51 12.80
C VAL A 204 -11.67 6.52 14.27
N THR A 205 -11.81 7.70 14.90
CA THR A 205 -11.58 7.89 16.32
C THR A 205 -12.84 8.43 17.00
N GLN A 206 -13.24 7.82 18.12
CA GLN A 206 -14.43 8.21 18.88
C GLN A 206 -15.73 8.16 18.06
N GLY A 207 -15.88 7.13 17.20
CA GLY A 207 -17.03 6.98 16.32
C GLY A 207 -17.22 5.54 15.85
N ASP A 208 -18.27 5.32 15.07
CA ASP A 208 -18.62 4.02 14.53
C ASP A 208 -18.26 3.92 13.04
N GLN A 209 -18.11 2.69 12.54
CA GLN A 209 -17.92 2.42 11.11
C GLN A 209 -18.91 1.35 10.63
N ASP A 210 -19.63 1.62 9.54
CA ASP A 210 -20.43 0.64 8.79
C ASP A 210 -20.01 0.67 7.31
N LEU A 211 -19.23 -0.34 6.91
CA LEU A 211 -18.55 -0.36 5.62
C LEU A 211 -18.99 -1.57 4.79
N THR A 212 -19.32 -1.31 3.52
CA THR A 212 -19.49 -2.32 2.48
C THR A 212 -18.47 -2.05 1.39
N ILE A 213 -17.58 -3.02 1.14
CA ILE A 213 -16.44 -2.86 0.24
C ILE A 213 -16.40 -4.02 -0.75
N ARG A 214 -16.46 -3.69 -2.03
CA ARG A 214 -16.30 -4.64 -3.14
C ARG A 214 -15.06 -4.28 -3.93
N GLN A 215 -14.14 -5.23 -4.11
CA GLN A 215 -12.92 -5.04 -4.90
C GLN A 215 -12.75 -6.17 -5.90
N ARG A 216 -12.48 -5.82 -7.16
CA ARG A 216 -12.21 -6.77 -8.24
C ARG A 216 -10.94 -6.38 -8.98
N GLN A 217 -9.94 -7.26 -8.99
CA GLN A 217 -8.74 -7.13 -9.79
C GLN A 217 -8.78 -8.17 -10.91
N THR A 218 -8.93 -7.70 -12.15
CA THR A 218 -9.10 -8.55 -13.34
C THR A 218 -8.02 -8.32 -14.39
N GLY A 219 -7.10 -7.38 -14.16
CA GLY A 219 -5.99 -7.03 -15.06
C GLY A 219 -4.99 -8.14 -15.26
N ALA A 220 -4.01 -7.91 -16.11
CA ALA A 220 -3.00 -8.91 -16.42
C ALA A 220 -2.11 -9.22 -15.19
N GLN A 221 -1.64 -8.19 -14.50
CA GLN A 221 -0.72 -8.37 -13.38
C GLN A 221 -0.65 -7.12 -12.47
N VAL A 222 -0.38 -7.37 -11.18
CA VAL A 222 0.12 -6.38 -10.21
C VAL A 222 1.55 -6.80 -9.89
N TRP A 223 2.55 -5.99 -10.28
CA TRP A 223 3.95 -6.35 -10.18
C TRP A 223 4.80 -5.27 -9.50
N ALA A 224 5.56 -5.69 -8.48
CA ALA A 224 6.57 -4.88 -7.84
C ALA A 224 7.94 -5.53 -8.02
N GLY A 225 8.91 -4.77 -8.53
CA GLY A 225 10.26 -5.26 -8.78
C GLY A 225 11.33 -4.33 -8.21
N VAL A 226 12.32 -4.91 -7.54
CA VAL A 226 13.52 -4.22 -7.08
C VAL A 226 14.75 -4.91 -7.66
N SER A 227 15.69 -4.12 -8.19
CA SER A 227 17.02 -4.57 -8.58
C SER A 227 18.05 -3.60 -7.98
N ALA A 228 18.57 -3.91 -6.81
CA ALA A 228 19.56 -3.13 -6.09
C ALA A 228 20.93 -3.77 -6.24
N ASN A 229 21.78 -3.20 -7.09
CA ASN A 229 23.10 -3.72 -7.42
C ASN A 229 24.16 -2.73 -6.95
N ALA A 230 25.03 -3.12 -6.03
CA ALA A 230 26.15 -2.30 -5.62
C ALA A 230 27.48 -3.03 -5.86
N GLY A 231 28.54 -2.29 -6.17
CA GLY A 231 29.87 -2.88 -6.13
C GLY A 231 30.22 -3.28 -4.69
N ASN A 232 30.27 -2.29 -3.79
CA ASN A 232 30.44 -2.53 -2.36
C ASN A 232 29.37 -1.75 -1.60
N ALA A 233 28.71 -2.38 -0.62
CA ALA A 233 27.69 -1.76 0.22
C ALA A 233 27.88 -2.13 1.69
N TRP A 234 27.75 -1.14 2.59
CA TRP A 234 27.76 -1.43 4.02
C TRP A 234 26.38 -1.89 4.53
N ASP A 235 25.32 -1.19 4.12
CA ASP A 235 23.94 -1.52 4.45
C ASP A 235 23.06 -1.32 3.20
N LEU A 236 22.55 -2.42 2.63
CA LEU A 236 21.78 -2.40 1.38
C LEU A 236 20.49 -3.19 1.51
N ALA A 237 19.36 -2.55 1.32
CA ALA A 237 18.06 -3.19 1.37
C ALA A 237 17.29 -3.07 0.05
N GLY A 238 16.76 -4.21 -0.43
CA GLY A 238 15.79 -4.29 -1.51
C GLY A 238 14.45 -4.82 -0.99
N ARG A 239 13.35 -4.09 -1.21
CA ARG A 239 12.01 -4.47 -0.74
C ARG A 239 10.99 -4.31 -1.87
N ALA A 240 10.42 -5.41 -2.32
CA ALA A 240 9.33 -5.42 -3.31
C ALA A 240 8.03 -5.88 -2.66
N ARG A 241 6.93 -5.16 -2.90
CA ARG A 241 5.61 -5.51 -2.40
C ARG A 241 4.54 -5.36 -3.48
N ALA A 242 3.83 -6.43 -3.77
CA ALA A 242 2.69 -6.44 -4.69
C ALA A 242 1.42 -6.89 -3.98
N THR A 243 0.34 -6.11 -4.06
CA THR A 243 -0.94 -6.45 -3.42
C THR A 243 -2.10 -6.12 -4.36
N ALA A 244 -2.99 -7.08 -4.65
CA ALA A 244 -4.09 -6.79 -5.57
C ALA A 244 -5.23 -6.02 -4.90
N ASN A 245 -5.76 -6.47 -3.77
CA ASN A 245 -6.92 -5.87 -3.11
C ASN A 245 -6.70 -5.76 -1.59
N PRO A 246 -5.99 -4.75 -1.08
CA PRO A 246 -5.90 -4.50 0.36
C PRO A 246 -7.07 -3.67 0.88
N VAL A 247 -7.59 -4.06 2.04
CA VAL A 247 -8.52 -3.29 2.88
C VAL A 247 -7.93 -3.13 4.27
N ALA A 248 -7.88 -1.91 4.77
CA ALA A 248 -7.43 -1.60 6.12
C ALA A 248 -8.48 -0.74 6.85
N VAL A 249 -9.04 -1.27 7.93
CA VAL A 249 -10.02 -0.59 8.78
C VAL A 249 -9.46 -0.49 10.18
N ALA A 250 -9.32 0.72 10.68
CA ALA A 250 -8.87 1.01 12.03
C ALA A 250 -9.92 1.85 12.77
N ASN A 251 -10.28 1.46 13.98
CA ASN A 251 -11.22 2.19 14.82
C ASN A 251 -10.72 2.29 16.25
N GLN A 252 -11.04 3.41 16.88
CA GLN A 252 -10.80 3.64 18.30
C GLN A 252 -12.00 4.33 18.93
N GLY A 253 -12.74 3.61 19.76
CA GLY A 253 -13.92 4.13 20.45
C GLY A 253 -15.18 4.08 19.60
N GLY A 254 -15.93 2.99 19.67
CA GLY A 254 -17.15 2.71 18.94
C GLY A 254 -17.17 1.32 18.32
N SER A 255 -18.12 1.07 17.45
CA SER A 255 -18.31 -0.22 16.77
C SER A 255 -17.77 -0.23 15.35
N VAL A 256 -17.40 -1.42 14.85
CA VAL A 256 -17.03 -1.64 13.45
C VAL A 256 -17.90 -2.75 12.86
N ILE A 257 -18.58 -2.43 11.77
CA ILE A 257 -19.23 -3.40 10.90
C ILE A 257 -18.55 -3.33 9.54
N SER A 258 -17.91 -4.41 9.12
CA SER A 258 -17.20 -4.48 7.85
C SER A 258 -17.69 -5.65 7.02
N ARG A 259 -18.22 -5.36 5.83
CA ARG A 259 -18.62 -6.34 4.82
C ARG A 259 -17.69 -6.21 3.63
N THR A 260 -16.87 -7.22 3.39
CA THR A 260 -15.88 -7.20 2.32
C THR A 260 -16.10 -8.35 1.33
N ASP A 261 -16.07 -8.02 0.05
CA ASP A 261 -16.12 -8.99 -1.04
C ASP A 261 -14.98 -8.71 -2.04
N GLN A 262 -13.96 -9.55 -2.02
CA GLN A 262 -12.75 -9.37 -2.81
C GLN A 262 -12.56 -10.50 -3.81
N GLY A 263 -12.29 -10.13 -5.08
CA GLY A 263 -11.97 -11.06 -6.15
C GLY A 263 -10.67 -10.68 -6.85
N ASN A 264 -9.73 -11.61 -6.93
CA ASN A 264 -8.52 -11.45 -7.73
C ASN A 264 -8.41 -12.54 -8.81
N ALA A 265 -8.25 -12.12 -10.05
CA ALA A 265 -7.94 -13.00 -11.18
C ALA A 265 -6.59 -12.65 -11.83
N ALA A 266 -5.99 -11.53 -11.45
CA ALA A 266 -4.69 -11.09 -11.96
C ALA A 266 -3.54 -11.87 -11.33
N GLY A 267 -2.41 -11.98 -12.04
CA GLY A 267 -1.16 -12.39 -11.43
C GLY A 267 -0.68 -11.33 -10.43
N VAL A 268 -0.21 -11.75 -9.25
CA VAL A 268 0.41 -10.84 -8.26
C VAL A 268 1.84 -11.27 -8.05
N ARG A 269 2.80 -10.41 -8.38
CA ARG A 269 4.22 -10.76 -8.32
C ARG A 269 5.04 -9.69 -7.61
N ALA A 270 5.86 -10.13 -6.66
CA ALA A 270 6.91 -9.32 -6.05
C ALA A 270 8.26 -9.96 -6.30
N GLU A 271 9.24 -9.16 -6.74
CA GLU A 271 10.59 -9.63 -7.02
C GLU A 271 11.63 -8.67 -6.42
N SER A 272 12.52 -9.19 -5.57
CA SER A 272 13.62 -8.42 -4.99
C SER A 272 14.96 -9.10 -5.32
N ILE A 273 15.76 -8.41 -6.11
CA ILE A 273 17.12 -8.87 -6.50
C ILE A 273 18.12 -7.89 -5.90
N VAL A 274 18.99 -8.39 -5.01
CA VAL A 274 20.05 -7.59 -4.41
C VAL A 274 21.40 -8.23 -4.72
N THR A 275 22.36 -7.40 -5.14
CA THR A 275 23.75 -7.85 -5.36
C THR A 275 24.74 -6.88 -4.73
N ALA A 276 25.77 -7.42 -4.06
CA ALA A 276 26.88 -6.62 -3.55
C ALA A 276 28.16 -7.46 -3.53
N TYR A 277 29.27 -6.93 -4.08
CA TYR A 277 30.53 -7.68 -4.06
C TYR A 277 31.06 -7.83 -2.65
N ASP A 278 31.30 -6.72 -1.94
CA ASP A 278 31.55 -6.73 -0.50
C ASP A 278 30.40 -6.05 0.23
N PHE A 279 29.96 -6.64 1.35
CA PHE A 279 28.79 -6.15 2.07
C PHE A 279 28.97 -6.21 3.61
N GLY A 280 28.34 -5.26 4.30
CA GLY A 280 28.14 -5.30 5.74
C GLY A 280 26.87 -6.07 6.08
N GLU A 281 25.70 -5.42 5.91
CA GLU A 281 24.38 -6.02 6.03
C GLU A 281 23.61 -5.92 4.73
N VAL A 282 22.94 -7.00 4.33
CA VAL A 282 22.07 -6.99 3.16
C VAL A 282 20.71 -7.58 3.51
N THR A 283 19.66 -6.88 3.10
CA THR A 283 18.28 -7.38 3.13
C THR A 283 17.71 -7.45 1.72
N SER A 284 17.16 -8.61 1.33
CA SER A 284 16.33 -8.77 0.14
C SER A 284 14.98 -9.37 0.54
N HIS A 285 13.88 -8.65 0.32
CA HIS A 285 12.55 -9.10 0.71
C HIS A 285 11.53 -8.89 -0.41
N ALA A 286 10.75 -9.94 -0.70
CA ALA A 286 9.65 -9.89 -1.64
C ALA A 286 8.34 -10.33 -0.95
N GLY A 287 7.27 -9.53 -1.06
CA GLY A 287 5.95 -9.83 -0.50
C GLY A 287 4.85 -9.71 -1.56
N ALA A 288 4.12 -10.79 -1.85
CA ALA A 288 3.01 -10.82 -2.79
C ALA A 288 1.71 -11.27 -2.12
N THR A 289 0.62 -10.50 -2.26
CA THR A 289 -0.67 -10.85 -1.66
C THR A 289 -1.82 -10.55 -2.62
N ALA A 290 -2.71 -11.51 -2.87
CA ALA A 290 -3.86 -11.26 -3.73
C ALA A 290 -4.95 -10.46 -3.00
N ASN A 291 -5.57 -11.00 -1.97
CA ASN A 291 -6.61 -10.33 -1.21
C ASN A 291 -6.19 -10.20 0.27
N SER A 292 -6.36 -9.01 0.83
CA SER A 292 -5.98 -8.75 2.22
C SER A 292 -7.02 -7.89 2.92
N VAL A 293 -7.49 -8.33 4.08
CA VAL A 293 -8.38 -7.56 4.95
C VAL A 293 -7.76 -7.46 6.34
N HIS A 294 -7.63 -6.24 6.81
CA HIS A 294 -7.21 -5.95 8.19
C HIS A 294 -8.28 -5.09 8.86
N VAL A 295 -8.89 -5.59 9.94
CA VAL A 295 -9.90 -4.85 10.72
C VAL A 295 -9.46 -4.80 12.16
N GLY A 296 -9.23 -3.61 12.67
CA GLY A 296 -8.86 -3.38 14.05
C GLY A 296 -9.81 -2.44 14.76
N ASN A 297 -10.28 -2.81 15.96
CA ASN A 297 -11.04 -1.94 16.84
C ASN A 297 -10.48 -1.97 18.26
N ALA A 298 -10.09 -0.82 18.77
CA ALA A 298 -9.70 -0.66 20.18
C ALA A 298 -10.91 -0.39 21.09
N ASP A 299 -12.08 -0.98 20.76
CA ASP A 299 -13.30 -0.91 21.55
C ASP A 299 -14.15 -2.20 21.40
N ILE A 300 -15.37 -2.19 21.93
CA ILE A 300 -16.14 -3.36 22.34
C ILE A 300 -16.59 -4.25 21.18
N TYR A 301 -17.04 -3.68 20.04
CA TYR A 301 -17.78 -4.44 19.04
C TYR A 301 -17.14 -4.43 17.66
N VAL A 302 -16.92 -5.64 17.12
CA VAL A 302 -16.51 -5.84 15.73
C VAL A 302 -17.38 -6.91 15.09
N ARG A 303 -18.00 -6.59 13.95
CA ARG A 303 -18.68 -7.56 13.10
C ARG A 303 -18.07 -7.57 11.73
N ILE A 304 -17.71 -8.76 11.24
CA ILE A 304 -17.10 -8.95 9.95
C ILE A 304 -17.90 -9.99 9.15
N ASP A 305 -18.19 -9.63 7.89
CA ASP A 305 -18.67 -10.55 6.87
C ASP A 305 -17.71 -10.46 5.68
N ASN A 306 -16.85 -11.46 5.51
CA ASN A 306 -15.76 -11.45 4.56
C ASN A 306 -15.87 -12.60 3.56
N SER A 307 -15.76 -12.25 2.28
CA SER A 307 -15.66 -13.18 1.16
C SER A 307 -14.44 -12.83 0.32
N GLN A 308 -13.51 -13.78 0.16
CA GLN A 308 -12.31 -13.59 -0.65
C GLN A 308 -12.15 -14.75 -1.64
N VAL A 309 -11.99 -14.42 -2.92
CA VAL A 309 -11.71 -15.38 -3.97
C VAL A 309 -10.44 -14.99 -4.70
N ASN A 310 -9.46 -15.87 -4.72
CA ASN A 310 -8.27 -15.72 -5.55
C ASN A 310 -8.18 -16.84 -6.58
N SER A 311 -8.13 -16.48 -7.85
CA SER A 311 -7.88 -17.40 -8.99
C SER A 311 -6.59 -17.05 -9.75
N GLY A 312 -5.99 -15.89 -9.47
CA GLY A 312 -4.71 -15.49 -10.03
C GLY A 312 -3.52 -16.16 -9.35
N GLY A 313 -2.41 -16.29 -10.05
CA GLY A 313 -1.15 -16.73 -9.46
C GLY A 313 -0.57 -15.68 -8.50
N VAL A 314 0.03 -16.12 -7.39
CA VAL A 314 0.74 -15.24 -6.44
C VAL A 314 2.18 -15.72 -6.33
N GLU A 315 3.14 -14.84 -6.60
CA GLU A 315 4.55 -15.18 -6.66
C GLU A 315 5.40 -14.14 -5.90
N ALA A 316 6.24 -14.60 -4.99
CA ALA A 316 7.22 -13.78 -4.30
C ALA A 316 8.61 -14.39 -4.47
N ASP A 317 9.53 -13.63 -5.08
CA ASP A 317 10.90 -14.07 -5.33
C ASP A 317 11.88 -13.08 -4.72
N ALA A 318 12.73 -13.55 -3.79
CA ALA A 318 13.80 -12.76 -3.23
C ALA A 318 15.15 -13.42 -3.50
N SER A 319 16.15 -12.63 -3.90
CA SER A 319 17.49 -13.15 -4.13
C SER A 319 18.57 -12.20 -3.66
N PHE A 320 19.66 -12.78 -3.17
CA PHE A 320 20.90 -12.08 -2.89
C PHE A 320 22.10 -12.84 -3.46
N VAL A 321 22.99 -12.08 -4.10
CA VAL A 321 24.29 -12.58 -4.57
C VAL A 321 25.41 -11.67 -4.06
N GLY A 322 26.37 -12.24 -3.34
CA GLY A 322 27.52 -11.52 -2.77
C GLY A 322 28.80 -12.33 -2.80
N ASN A 323 29.94 -11.68 -2.53
CA ASN A 323 31.23 -12.36 -2.45
C ASN A 323 31.73 -12.46 -1.02
N THR A 324 31.97 -11.32 -0.34
CA THR A 324 32.46 -11.31 1.04
C THR A 324 31.68 -10.31 1.88
N GLY A 325 31.25 -10.71 3.07
CA GLY A 325 30.54 -9.78 3.94
C GLY A 325 30.19 -10.34 5.31
N TYR A 326 29.21 -9.71 5.94
CA TYR A 326 28.78 -10.09 7.27
C TYR A 326 27.40 -10.76 7.23
N ASP A 327 26.31 -10.01 7.19
CA ASP A 327 24.98 -10.51 7.43
C ASP A 327 24.08 -10.39 6.18
N ALA A 328 23.42 -11.49 5.81
CA ALA A 328 22.48 -11.52 4.70
C ALA A 328 21.13 -12.08 5.17
N TYR A 329 20.06 -11.31 4.93
CA TYR A 329 18.68 -11.66 5.22
C TYR A 329 17.88 -11.69 3.93
N VAL A 330 17.38 -12.87 3.53
CA VAL A 330 16.61 -13.03 2.30
C VAL A 330 15.26 -13.66 2.62
N GLY A 331 14.18 -12.98 2.29
CA GLY A 331 12.82 -13.39 2.62
C GLY A 331 11.84 -13.28 1.48
N ALA A 332 10.95 -14.26 1.33
CA ALA A 332 9.85 -14.22 0.38
C ALA A 332 8.54 -14.70 1.03
N ASP A 333 7.50 -13.86 0.95
CA ASP A 333 6.17 -14.14 1.48
C ASP A 333 5.12 -14.05 0.38
N ALA A 334 4.37 -15.12 0.14
CA ALA A 334 3.28 -15.15 -0.82
C ALA A 334 1.97 -15.58 -0.17
N ALA A 335 0.87 -14.85 -0.40
CA ALA A 335 -0.43 -15.18 0.16
C ALA A 335 -1.57 -15.01 -0.86
N GLY A 336 -2.46 -16.01 -0.96
CA GLY A 336 -3.66 -15.93 -1.78
C GLY A 336 -4.72 -15.04 -1.14
N ASN A 337 -5.22 -15.41 0.04
CA ASN A 337 -6.22 -14.64 0.77
C ASN A 337 -5.81 -14.52 2.23
N THR A 338 -5.89 -13.31 2.78
CA THR A 338 -5.59 -13.08 4.19
C THR A 338 -6.66 -12.22 4.85
N ILE A 339 -7.03 -12.57 6.08
CA ILE A 339 -7.79 -11.70 6.95
C ILE A 339 -7.20 -11.71 8.35
N THR A 340 -7.05 -10.53 8.92
CA THR A 340 -6.70 -10.35 10.33
C THR A 340 -7.70 -9.40 10.97
N ALA A 341 -8.29 -9.82 12.07
CA ALA A 341 -9.21 -8.98 12.81
C ALA A 341 -8.98 -9.05 14.31
N TYR A 342 -9.08 -7.90 14.97
CA TYR A 342 -8.99 -7.84 16.42
C TYR A 342 -10.03 -6.89 17.02
N SER A 343 -10.47 -7.21 18.24
CA SER A 343 -11.35 -6.40 19.06
C SER A 343 -10.73 -6.23 20.44
N CYS A 344 -10.65 -4.99 20.88
CA CYS A 344 -10.33 -4.42 22.19
C CYS A 344 -9.11 -4.91 22.99
N SER A 345 -8.51 -3.96 23.71
CA SER A 345 -7.48 -4.20 24.71
C SER A 345 -7.94 -4.08 26.16
N ASP A 346 -8.91 -3.19 26.49
CA ASP A 346 -9.22 -2.80 27.87
C ASP A 346 -10.67 -3.05 28.33
N CYS A 347 -11.52 -3.63 27.47
CA CYS A 347 -12.92 -3.94 27.76
C CYS A 347 -13.30 -5.35 27.26
N PRO A 348 -14.40 -5.95 27.70
CA PRO A 348 -14.82 -7.24 27.16
C PRO A 348 -15.18 -7.07 25.67
N GLY A 349 -14.18 -7.29 24.80
CA GLY A 349 -14.35 -7.23 23.37
C GLY A 349 -15.33 -8.28 22.85
N TYR A 350 -16.11 -7.92 21.85
CA TYR A 350 -17.03 -8.81 21.14
C TYR A 350 -16.67 -8.82 19.65
N LEU A 351 -16.34 -9.99 19.15
CA LEU A 351 -16.03 -10.19 17.73
C LEU A 351 -16.98 -11.25 17.15
N GLU A 352 -17.77 -10.86 16.15
CA GLU A 352 -18.56 -11.75 15.32
C GLU A 352 -17.97 -11.78 13.91
N ALA A 353 -17.56 -12.93 13.42
CA ALA A 353 -16.93 -13.05 12.12
C ALA A 353 -17.53 -14.21 11.31
N ALA A 354 -18.04 -13.89 10.11
CA ALA A 354 -18.29 -14.83 9.05
C ALA A 354 -17.20 -14.66 7.99
N ASN A 355 -16.45 -15.73 7.69
CA ASN A 355 -15.34 -15.66 6.76
C ASN A 355 -15.37 -16.81 5.77
N THR A 356 -15.32 -16.50 4.49
CA THR A 356 -15.22 -17.46 3.39
C THR A 356 -14.01 -17.10 2.52
N GLN A 357 -13.08 -18.02 2.37
CA GLN A 357 -11.89 -17.82 1.54
C GLN A 357 -11.72 -18.98 0.55
N VAL A 358 -11.58 -18.67 -0.73
CA VAL A 358 -11.32 -19.63 -1.80
C VAL A 358 -10.06 -19.23 -2.55
N ASN A 359 -9.08 -20.10 -2.58
CA ASN A 359 -7.88 -19.91 -3.40
C ASN A 359 -7.76 -21.07 -4.39
N THR A 360 -7.77 -20.77 -5.68
CA THR A 360 -7.55 -21.72 -6.78
C THR A 360 -6.29 -21.38 -7.58
N GLY A 361 -5.70 -20.22 -7.35
CA GLY A 361 -4.42 -19.82 -7.95
C GLY A 361 -3.23 -20.47 -7.26
N ASN A 362 -2.14 -20.65 -7.99
CA ASN A 362 -0.88 -21.10 -7.40
C ASN A 362 -0.30 -20.00 -6.50
N VAL A 363 0.25 -20.40 -5.35
CA VAL A 363 0.95 -19.49 -4.42
C VAL A 363 2.36 -19.99 -4.25
N THR A 364 3.35 -19.20 -4.63
CA THR A 364 4.76 -19.60 -4.65
C THR A 364 5.62 -18.52 -3.96
N ALA A 365 6.50 -18.95 -3.07
CA ALA A 365 7.52 -18.09 -2.49
C ALA A 365 8.89 -18.74 -2.67
N THR A 366 9.88 -17.98 -3.14
CA THR A 366 11.24 -18.45 -3.39
C THR A 366 12.24 -17.47 -2.81
N ALA A 367 13.22 -17.96 -2.06
CA ALA A 367 14.34 -17.14 -1.59
C ALA A 367 15.65 -17.85 -1.92
N THR A 368 16.58 -17.11 -2.54
CA THR A 368 17.87 -17.64 -2.97
C THR A 368 19.00 -16.76 -2.44
N THR A 369 19.99 -17.37 -1.80
CA THR A 369 21.19 -16.66 -1.35
C THR A 369 22.43 -17.38 -1.86
N GLN A 370 23.34 -16.61 -2.48
CA GLN A 370 24.64 -17.09 -2.93
C GLN A 370 25.73 -16.15 -2.38
N ILE A 371 26.70 -16.71 -1.66
CA ILE A 371 27.87 -16.00 -1.16
C ILE A 371 29.10 -16.81 -1.57
N ASP A 372 29.95 -16.22 -2.41
CA ASP A 372 31.00 -16.98 -3.09
C ASP A 372 32.25 -17.22 -2.21
N ALA A 373 32.53 -16.35 -1.23
CA ALA A 373 33.73 -16.46 -0.40
C ALA A 373 33.40 -16.57 1.11
N TYR A 374 32.83 -15.53 1.74
CA TYR A 374 32.63 -15.49 3.19
C TYR A 374 31.38 -14.70 3.57
N GLY A 375 30.55 -15.27 4.49
CA GLY A 375 29.45 -14.61 5.17
C GLY A 375 29.42 -14.97 6.65
N ARG A 376 29.17 -14.00 7.53
CA ARG A 376 29.08 -14.23 8.99
C ARG A 376 27.76 -14.89 9.37
N ALA A 377 26.65 -14.35 8.93
CA ALA A 377 25.32 -14.91 9.14
C ALA A 377 24.52 -14.86 7.82
N VAL A 378 23.86 -15.97 7.52
CA VAL A 378 22.98 -16.08 6.35
C VAL A 378 21.64 -16.62 6.81
N ILE A 379 20.60 -15.81 6.70
CA ILE A 379 19.25 -16.16 7.13
C ILE A 379 18.33 -16.08 5.92
N THR A 380 17.73 -17.20 5.56
CA THR A 380 16.80 -17.28 4.43
C THR A 380 15.46 -17.83 4.92
N GLY A 381 14.36 -17.18 4.59
CA GLY A 381 13.01 -17.58 4.99
C GLY A 381 12.01 -17.47 3.85
N VAL A 382 11.14 -18.46 3.71
CA VAL A 382 10.03 -18.44 2.73
C VAL A 382 8.73 -18.84 3.39
N ASN A 383 7.64 -18.19 2.98
CA ASN A 383 6.30 -18.50 3.44
C ASN A 383 5.32 -18.41 2.26
N ALA A 384 4.58 -19.48 2.00
CA ALA A 384 3.55 -19.53 0.97
C ALA A 384 2.24 -20.04 1.56
N VAL A 385 1.19 -19.22 1.53
CA VAL A 385 -0.10 -19.52 2.16
C VAL A 385 -1.24 -19.30 1.19
N GLY A 386 -2.06 -20.32 0.94
CA GLY A 386 -3.26 -20.21 0.10
C GLY A 386 -4.32 -19.31 0.76
N ASN A 387 -4.71 -19.64 1.98
CA ASN A 387 -5.68 -18.87 2.77
C ASN A 387 -5.23 -18.76 4.22
N SER A 388 -5.37 -17.59 4.82
CA SER A 388 -5.06 -17.34 6.23
C SER A 388 -6.15 -16.47 6.88
N ALA A 389 -6.61 -16.87 8.05
CA ALA A 389 -7.56 -16.10 8.85
C ALA A 389 -7.13 -16.08 10.31
N THR A 390 -6.99 -14.88 10.86
CA THR A 390 -6.63 -14.68 12.25
C THR A 390 -7.63 -13.76 12.91
N PHE A 391 -8.29 -14.26 13.95
CA PHE A 391 -9.27 -13.49 14.75
C PHE A 391 -8.82 -13.47 16.19
N TYR A 392 -8.71 -12.28 16.75
CA TYR A 392 -8.19 -12.09 18.09
C TYR A 392 -9.11 -11.20 18.92
N VAL A 393 -9.51 -11.69 20.09
CA VAL A 393 -10.31 -10.95 21.08
C VAL A 393 -9.55 -10.93 22.38
N THR A 394 -9.27 -9.74 22.91
CA THR A 394 -8.69 -9.61 24.24
C THR A 394 -9.77 -9.38 25.28
N ARG A 395 -9.62 -10.06 26.41
CA ARG A 395 -10.33 -9.75 27.62
C ARG A 395 -9.30 -9.23 28.62
N PRO A 396 -9.49 -8.02 29.22
CA PRO A 396 -8.62 -7.63 30.33
C PRO A 396 -8.70 -8.72 31.39
N GLY A 397 -7.55 -9.11 31.92
CA GLY A 397 -7.49 -10.08 33.01
C GLY A 397 -8.34 -9.58 34.15
N GLY A 398 -9.43 -10.29 34.45
CA GLY A 398 -10.10 -10.17 35.73
C GLY A 398 -9.21 -10.85 36.76
N ASP A 399 -8.62 -10.08 37.64
CA ASP A 399 -8.11 -10.55 38.93
C ASP A 399 -9.28 -10.97 39.83
#